data_72dba590d7d89aa6e21b98b26a6388eb
#
_entry.id   72dba590d7d89aa6e21b98b26a6388eb
#
_cell.length_a   1.000
_cell.length_b   1.000
_cell.length_c   1.000
_cell.angle_alpha   90.00
_cell.angle_beta   90.00
_cell.angle_gamma   90.00
#
_symmetry.space_group_name_H-M   'P 1'
#
loop_
_entity.id
_entity.type
_entity.pdbx_description
1 polymer ?
#
loop_
_entity_poly.entity_id
_entity_poly.type
_entity_poly.pdbx_seq_one_letter_code
_entity_poly.pdbx_strand_id
1 'polypeptide(L)'
;MARILLLCWRDSTHPQGGGSERYLEHVADGLAAAGHTVVYRTSRARGAARSEARAAVGTGSGVTVSRAGGRFTVYPRALGAILAGRVGLGPLGTLRRPDVVVDTQNGIPFFARLATRAPVVVLVHHIHREQWPVAGWLVARVGWWIESWLAPRVHSHSQYVTVSLPSADELAGLGVDPARIAVVRNGLDPLPAGVSPGGPATRAGGPRLVVLSRLVPHKHVEDALDVLTVLRARHPGLVLDVIGSGWWSDRLREYAAGLGLDAGAVVFHGHVDEATKHRILAAASVHLMPSRKEGWGLAVSEAAQHGVPTVGYHHAAGLRDSIDDGETGILTDGVAGMTAATERLLADPGLRDRMGEAARRKAAGLSWPATGSAMAEVLVAVTEGRRTSGVIGGAQPRPRAPR
;
A
#
# COMPACT_ATOMS: atom_id res chain seq x y z
N MET A 1 28.68 -3.06 3.36
CA MET A 1 28.15 -2.49 2.12
C MET A 1 27.73 -3.63 1.21
N ALA A 2 26.45 -3.75 0.87
CA ALA A 2 25.92 -4.84 0.07
C ALA A 2 25.37 -4.31 -1.28
N ARG A 3 25.35 -5.17 -2.31
CA ARG A 3 24.79 -4.89 -3.63
C ARG A 3 23.39 -5.48 -3.68
N ILE A 4 22.39 -4.63 -3.76
CA ILE A 4 20.96 -4.99 -3.63
C ILE A 4 20.26 -4.75 -4.97
N LEU A 5 19.56 -5.78 -5.46
CA LEU A 5 18.72 -5.67 -6.64
C LEU A 5 17.25 -5.73 -6.22
N LEU A 6 16.52 -4.68 -6.52
CA LEU A 6 15.07 -4.60 -6.30
C LEU A 6 14.35 -4.80 -7.63
N LEU A 7 13.41 -5.73 -7.70
CA LEU A 7 12.60 -6.02 -8.87
C LEU A 7 11.16 -5.63 -8.61
N CYS A 8 10.60 -4.76 -9.45
CA CYS A 8 9.18 -4.44 -9.46
C CYS A 8 8.70 -4.24 -10.89
N TRP A 9 7.47 -4.65 -11.21
CA TRP A 9 7.00 -4.54 -12.57
C TRP A 9 6.74 -3.10 -13.04
N ARG A 10 6.60 -2.14 -12.11
CA ARG A 10 6.46 -0.70 -12.39
C ARG A 10 7.09 0.13 -11.27
N ASP A 11 7.26 1.42 -11.52
CA ASP A 11 7.67 2.45 -10.57
C ASP A 11 6.66 3.61 -10.53
N SER A 12 6.93 4.66 -9.75
CA SER A 12 6.06 5.83 -9.62
C SER A 12 5.86 6.62 -10.91
N THR A 13 6.73 6.46 -11.93
CA THR A 13 6.55 7.10 -13.25
C THR A 13 5.44 6.44 -14.08
N HIS A 14 4.96 5.27 -13.66
CA HIS A 14 3.88 4.57 -14.35
C HIS A 14 2.53 5.19 -13.94
N PRO A 15 1.61 5.49 -14.91
CA PRO A 15 0.31 6.13 -14.61
C PRO A 15 -0.56 5.37 -13.59
N GLN A 16 -0.33 4.08 -13.42
CA GLN A 16 -1.02 3.22 -12.46
C GLN A 16 -0.18 2.93 -11.22
N GLY A 17 0.89 3.68 -10.95
CA GLY A 17 1.69 3.58 -9.73
C GLY A 17 0.82 3.78 -8.49
N GLY A 18 1.19 3.14 -7.38
CA GLY A 18 0.43 3.18 -6.14
C GLY A 18 1.30 2.93 -4.91
N GLY A 19 0.67 2.50 -3.82
CA GLY A 19 1.35 2.31 -2.54
C GLY A 19 2.49 1.28 -2.57
N SER A 20 2.36 0.21 -3.37
CA SER A 20 3.40 -0.82 -3.48
C SER A 20 4.69 -0.31 -4.10
N GLU A 21 4.58 0.54 -5.12
CA GLU A 21 5.71 1.16 -5.79
C GLU A 21 6.38 2.18 -4.86
N ARG A 22 5.57 3.02 -4.21
CA ARG A 22 6.04 4.01 -3.23
C ARG A 22 6.78 3.35 -2.06
N TYR A 23 6.25 2.24 -1.54
CA TYR A 23 6.92 1.44 -0.52
C TYR A 23 8.33 1.02 -0.96
N LEU A 24 8.45 0.40 -2.13
CA LEU A 24 9.74 -0.12 -2.58
C LEU A 24 10.73 1.01 -2.93
N GLU A 25 10.25 2.15 -3.39
CA GLU A 25 11.07 3.33 -3.64
C GLU A 25 11.65 3.91 -2.34
N HIS A 26 10.85 4.04 -1.29
CA HIS A 26 11.33 4.47 0.03
C HIS A 26 12.29 3.46 0.67
N VAL A 27 12.03 2.17 0.50
CA VAL A 27 12.97 1.12 0.90
C VAL A 27 14.29 1.26 0.15
N ALA A 28 14.25 1.50 -1.17
CA ALA A 28 15.45 1.71 -1.98
C ALA A 28 16.27 2.92 -1.47
N ASP A 29 15.57 4.03 -1.17
CA ASP A 29 16.21 5.24 -0.66
C ASP A 29 16.84 5.01 0.73
N GLY A 30 16.13 4.34 1.64
CA GLY A 30 16.65 3.98 2.96
C GLY A 30 17.89 3.07 2.88
N LEU A 31 17.87 2.08 2.00
CA LEU A 31 19.03 1.19 1.77
C LEU A 31 20.22 1.93 1.16
N ALA A 32 19.98 2.83 0.21
CA ALA A 32 21.04 3.67 -0.36
C ALA A 32 21.60 4.63 0.67
N ALA A 33 20.75 5.23 1.52
CA ALA A 33 21.17 6.09 2.63
C ALA A 33 22.03 5.35 3.66
N ALA A 34 21.77 4.05 3.88
CA ALA A 34 22.57 3.17 4.71
C ALA A 34 23.90 2.72 4.06
N GLY A 35 24.22 3.25 2.87
CA GLY A 35 25.50 3.00 2.18
C GLY A 35 25.50 1.74 1.32
N HIS A 36 24.36 1.13 1.01
CA HIS A 36 24.27 0.00 0.09
C HIS A 36 24.25 0.47 -1.37
N THR A 37 24.77 -0.36 -2.28
CA THR A 37 24.60 -0.15 -3.72
C THR A 37 23.25 -0.73 -4.17
N VAL A 38 22.31 0.14 -4.57
CA VAL A 38 20.93 -0.27 -4.89
C VAL A 38 20.64 -0.05 -6.37
N VAL A 39 20.17 -1.10 -7.03
CA VAL A 39 19.61 -1.02 -8.38
C VAL A 39 18.14 -1.43 -8.34
N TYR A 40 17.27 -0.54 -8.81
CA TYR A 40 15.84 -0.76 -8.95
C TYR A 40 15.51 -1.08 -10.42
N ARG A 41 15.15 -2.34 -10.70
CA ARG A 41 14.81 -2.82 -12.04
C ARG A 41 13.32 -2.90 -12.23
N THR A 42 12.80 -2.22 -13.28
CA THR A 42 11.37 -2.09 -13.51
C THR A 42 11.00 -2.01 -15.00
N SER A 43 9.70 -2.00 -15.32
CA SER A 43 9.22 -1.74 -16.67
C SER A 43 9.46 -0.29 -17.07
N ARG A 44 9.34 0.01 -18.36
CA ARG A 44 9.52 1.35 -18.90
C ARG A 44 8.17 1.94 -19.29
N ALA A 45 7.71 2.95 -18.57
CA ALA A 45 6.57 3.75 -18.96
C ALA A 45 6.91 4.61 -20.21
N ARG A 46 5.89 5.01 -20.95
CA ARG A 46 6.06 5.88 -22.14
C ARG A 46 6.69 7.21 -21.71
N GLY A 47 7.77 7.60 -22.35
CA GLY A 47 8.51 8.82 -22.03
C GLY A 47 9.56 8.68 -20.91
N ALA A 48 9.55 7.61 -20.11
CA ALA A 48 10.53 7.41 -19.05
C ALA A 48 11.93 7.08 -19.60
N ALA A 49 12.98 7.57 -18.93
CA ALA A 49 14.37 7.24 -19.25
C ALA A 49 14.65 5.75 -19.04
N ARG A 50 15.58 5.18 -19.84
CA ARG A 50 15.99 3.76 -19.69
C ARG A 50 16.79 3.52 -18.43
N SER A 51 17.61 4.48 -18.03
CA SER A 51 18.39 4.46 -16.79
C SER A 51 18.43 5.85 -16.21
N GLU A 52 18.37 5.92 -14.91
CA GLU A 52 18.35 7.17 -14.14
C GLU A 52 19.04 6.94 -12.80
N ALA A 53 19.90 7.88 -12.41
CA ALA A 53 20.42 7.93 -11.06
C ALA A 53 19.49 8.84 -10.23
N ARG A 54 18.80 8.27 -9.26
CA ARG A 54 17.94 9.01 -8.33
C ARG A 54 18.72 9.22 -7.05
N ALA A 55 18.96 10.49 -6.66
CA ALA A 55 19.59 10.80 -5.39
C ALA A 55 18.68 10.34 -4.23
N ALA A 56 19.22 9.61 -3.28
CA ALA A 56 18.53 9.32 -2.04
C ALA A 56 18.44 10.59 -1.19
N VAL A 57 17.27 10.82 -0.60
CA VAL A 57 17.00 12.02 0.20
C VAL A 57 17.99 12.09 1.37
N GLY A 58 18.75 13.20 1.43
CA GLY A 58 19.65 13.52 2.56
C GLY A 58 21.04 12.87 2.55
N THR A 59 21.43 12.16 1.46
CA THR A 59 22.76 11.52 1.37
C THR A 59 23.36 11.65 -0.02
N GLY A 60 24.68 11.62 -0.13
CA GLY A 60 25.41 11.63 -1.43
C GLY A 60 25.36 10.30 -2.19
N SER A 61 24.63 9.29 -1.70
CA SER A 61 24.40 8.00 -2.33
C SER A 61 23.10 8.02 -3.11
N GLY A 62 23.01 7.22 -4.17
CA GLY A 62 21.84 7.20 -5.05
C GLY A 62 21.38 5.80 -5.41
N VAL A 63 20.11 5.72 -5.82
CA VAL A 63 19.49 4.51 -6.38
C VAL A 63 19.62 4.57 -7.90
N THR A 64 20.16 3.53 -8.51
CA THR A 64 20.15 3.41 -9.96
C THR A 64 18.85 2.75 -10.42
N VAL A 65 17.97 3.50 -11.07
CA VAL A 65 16.74 2.97 -11.66
C VAL A 65 17.01 2.50 -13.07
N SER A 66 16.74 1.23 -13.37
CA SER A 66 16.96 0.59 -14.68
C SER A 66 15.63 0.10 -15.25
N ARG A 67 15.18 0.68 -16.35
CA ARG A 67 13.85 0.41 -16.95
C ARG A 67 13.96 -0.33 -18.28
N ALA A 68 13.23 -1.44 -18.43
CA ALA A 68 13.07 -2.08 -19.73
C ALA A 68 11.84 -3.00 -19.78
N GLY A 69 11.25 -3.06 -20.96
CA GLY A 69 10.04 -3.85 -21.20
C GLY A 69 8.77 -3.13 -20.78
N GLY A 70 7.64 -3.73 -21.11
CA GLY A 70 6.32 -3.33 -20.67
C GLY A 70 5.75 -4.35 -19.69
N ARG A 71 4.42 -4.33 -19.48
CA ARG A 71 3.69 -5.10 -18.48
C ARG A 71 4.08 -6.58 -18.38
N PHE A 72 4.28 -7.27 -19.50
CA PHE A 72 4.62 -8.70 -19.54
C PHE A 72 6.09 -8.96 -19.86
N THR A 73 6.72 -8.08 -20.62
CA THR A 73 8.10 -8.29 -21.08
C THR A 73 9.16 -7.83 -20.07
N VAL A 74 8.76 -7.16 -18.99
CA VAL A 74 9.65 -6.78 -17.89
C VAL A 74 10.24 -8.01 -17.21
N TYR A 75 9.46 -9.07 -17.01
CA TYR A 75 9.87 -10.31 -16.34
C TYR A 75 11.06 -11.00 -17.06
N PRO A 76 10.93 -11.45 -18.32
CA PRO A 76 12.05 -12.09 -19.02
C PRO A 76 13.24 -11.14 -19.19
N ARG A 77 13.01 -9.83 -19.35
CA ARG A 77 14.10 -8.84 -19.46
C ARG A 77 14.85 -8.65 -18.13
N ALA A 78 14.17 -8.76 -16.99
CA ALA A 78 14.82 -8.71 -15.69
C ALA A 78 15.66 -9.97 -15.45
N LEU A 79 15.13 -11.16 -15.76
CA LEU A 79 15.88 -12.42 -15.65
C LEU A 79 17.10 -12.42 -16.59
N GLY A 80 16.94 -11.98 -17.84
CA GLY A 80 18.04 -11.83 -18.79
C GLY A 80 19.11 -10.84 -18.31
N ALA A 81 18.71 -9.74 -17.66
CA ALA A 81 19.64 -8.78 -17.07
C ALA A 81 20.44 -9.38 -15.89
N ILE A 82 19.78 -10.19 -15.04
CA ILE A 82 20.46 -10.91 -13.95
C ILE A 82 21.48 -11.90 -14.52
N LEU A 83 21.12 -12.69 -15.53
CA LEU A 83 22.01 -13.64 -16.16
C LEU A 83 23.20 -12.96 -16.84
N ALA A 84 22.97 -11.89 -17.60
CA ALA A 84 24.02 -11.09 -18.22
C ALA A 84 24.97 -10.46 -17.19
N GLY A 85 24.44 -9.98 -16.06
CA GLY A 85 25.21 -9.45 -14.95
C GLY A 85 26.20 -10.44 -14.34
N ARG A 86 25.91 -11.76 -14.41
CA ARG A 86 26.82 -12.81 -13.93
C ARG A 86 28.17 -12.83 -14.66
N VAL A 87 28.14 -12.43 -15.90
CA VAL A 87 29.35 -12.35 -16.76
C VAL A 87 29.84 -10.89 -16.92
N GLY A 88 29.30 -9.97 -16.15
CA GLY A 88 29.71 -8.57 -16.18
C GLY A 88 29.11 -7.74 -17.29
N LEU A 89 28.10 -8.28 -18.00
CA LEU A 89 27.43 -7.64 -19.12
C LEU A 89 26.02 -7.13 -18.73
N GLY A 90 25.47 -6.24 -19.54
CA GLY A 90 24.08 -5.83 -19.48
C GLY A 90 23.79 -4.64 -18.56
N PRO A 91 22.49 -4.34 -18.35
CA PRO A 91 22.03 -3.06 -17.77
C PRO A 91 22.14 -2.97 -16.25
N LEU A 92 22.60 -4.02 -15.56
CA LEU A 92 22.81 -3.96 -14.11
C LEU A 92 24.16 -3.30 -13.74
N GLY A 93 25.00 -3.01 -14.74
CA GLY A 93 26.19 -2.20 -14.61
C GLY A 93 27.15 -2.68 -13.49
N THR A 94 27.45 -1.78 -12.58
CA THR A 94 28.35 -2.02 -11.45
C THR A 94 27.85 -3.05 -10.43
N LEU A 95 26.54 -3.35 -10.43
CA LEU A 95 25.97 -4.36 -9.53
C LEU A 95 26.49 -5.76 -9.82
N ARG A 96 26.76 -6.09 -11.10
CA ARG A 96 27.23 -7.41 -11.57
C ARG A 96 26.44 -8.57 -10.94
N ARG A 97 26.92 -9.09 -9.81
CA ARG A 97 26.25 -10.12 -9.01
C ARG A 97 25.71 -9.46 -7.75
N PRO A 98 24.39 -9.37 -7.57
CA PRO A 98 23.80 -8.87 -6.33
C PRO A 98 24.14 -9.81 -5.17
N ASP A 99 24.26 -9.25 -3.97
CA ASP A 99 24.42 -10.00 -2.73
C ASP A 99 23.05 -10.48 -2.22
N VAL A 100 21.98 -9.75 -2.57
CA VAL A 100 20.57 -10.12 -2.31
C VAL A 100 19.66 -9.54 -3.39
N VAL A 101 18.54 -10.25 -3.67
CA VAL A 101 17.51 -9.79 -4.62
C VAL A 101 16.17 -9.71 -3.89
N VAL A 102 15.50 -8.57 -4.00
CA VAL A 102 14.10 -8.42 -3.59
C VAL A 102 13.22 -8.59 -4.83
N ASP A 103 12.40 -9.63 -4.83
CA ASP A 103 11.49 -10.00 -5.91
C ASP A 103 10.07 -9.61 -5.52
N THR A 104 9.56 -8.49 -6.05
CA THR A 104 8.22 -8.02 -5.68
C THR A 104 7.16 -8.79 -6.45
N GLN A 105 6.32 -9.49 -5.72
CA GLN A 105 5.16 -10.21 -6.24
C GLN A 105 3.92 -9.31 -6.19
N ASN A 106 3.58 -8.72 -7.32
CA ASN A 106 2.30 -8.03 -7.56
C ASN A 106 1.42 -8.92 -8.45
N GLY A 107 0.92 -10.03 -7.88
CA GLY A 107 0.27 -11.14 -8.55
C GLY A 107 1.28 -12.20 -9.02
N ILE A 108 2.20 -11.84 -9.91
CA ILE A 108 3.24 -12.74 -10.42
C ILE A 108 4.62 -12.22 -9.99
N PRO A 109 5.47 -13.03 -9.33
CA PRO A 109 6.86 -12.67 -9.05
C PRO A 109 7.71 -12.74 -10.32
N PHE A 110 8.91 -12.18 -10.28
CA PHE A 110 9.89 -12.30 -11.38
C PHE A 110 10.53 -13.69 -11.44
N PHE A 111 10.35 -14.52 -10.43
CA PHE A 111 11.06 -15.79 -10.31
C PHE A 111 12.57 -15.64 -10.33
N ALA A 112 13.09 -14.60 -9.70
CA ALA A 112 14.52 -14.28 -9.67
C ALA A 112 15.38 -15.47 -9.18
N ARG A 113 14.84 -16.33 -8.32
CA ARG A 113 15.48 -17.54 -7.81
C ARG A 113 15.99 -18.46 -8.94
N LEU A 114 15.36 -18.44 -10.10
CA LEU A 114 15.77 -19.24 -11.27
C LEU A 114 16.98 -18.65 -12.01
N ALA A 115 17.25 -17.34 -11.84
CA ALA A 115 18.31 -16.62 -12.53
C ALA A 115 19.50 -16.24 -11.64
N THR A 116 19.40 -16.36 -10.31
CA THR A 116 20.47 -16.01 -9.38
C THR A 116 20.73 -17.10 -8.35
N ARG A 117 21.98 -17.13 -7.83
CA ARG A 117 22.35 -17.89 -6.64
C ARG A 117 22.33 -17.05 -5.37
N ALA A 118 22.20 -15.73 -5.51
CA ALA A 118 22.02 -14.85 -4.36
C ALA A 118 20.71 -15.18 -3.63
N PRO A 119 20.66 -14.98 -2.32
CA PRO A 119 19.41 -15.05 -1.58
C PRO A 119 18.33 -14.17 -2.20
N VAL A 120 17.08 -14.68 -2.20
CA VAL A 120 15.92 -13.95 -2.73
C VAL A 120 14.95 -13.71 -1.58
N VAL A 121 14.51 -12.46 -1.44
CA VAL A 121 13.43 -12.01 -0.59
C VAL A 121 12.22 -11.73 -1.46
N VAL A 122 11.09 -12.41 -1.22
CA VAL A 122 9.84 -12.18 -1.96
C VAL A 122 9.01 -11.16 -1.19
N LEU A 123 8.80 -9.99 -1.80
CA LEU A 123 7.96 -8.92 -1.22
C LEU A 123 6.54 -9.04 -1.75
N VAL A 124 5.57 -9.23 -0.84
CA VAL A 124 4.15 -9.39 -1.17
C VAL A 124 3.32 -8.39 -0.36
N HIS A 125 2.69 -7.43 -1.04
CA HIS A 125 1.83 -6.46 -0.35
C HIS A 125 0.47 -7.03 0.01
N HIS A 126 -0.10 -7.86 -0.84
CA HIS A 126 -1.35 -8.61 -0.63
C HIS A 126 -1.50 -9.69 -1.70
N ILE A 127 -2.34 -10.67 -1.42
CA ILE A 127 -2.72 -11.71 -2.38
C ILE A 127 -3.81 -11.18 -3.33
N HIS A 128 -3.65 -11.44 -4.63
CA HIS A 128 -4.46 -10.84 -5.71
C HIS A 128 -5.71 -11.66 -6.08
N ARG A 129 -6.10 -12.65 -5.28
CA ARG A 129 -7.21 -13.57 -5.58
C ARG A 129 -8.46 -12.85 -6.12
N GLU A 130 -8.86 -11.75 -5.48
CA GLU A 130 -10.06 -11.00 -5.82
C GLU A 130 -9.86 -10.03 -7.01
N GLN A 131 -8.61 -9.78 -7.40
CA GLN A 131 -8.29 -8.89 -8.51
C GLN A 131 -8.14 -9.64 -9.84
N TRP A 132 -7.78 -10.93 -9.80
CA TRP A 132 -7.60 -11.74 -11.01
C TRP A 132 -8.82 -11.81 -11.92
N PRO A 133 -10.09 -11.91 -11.42
CA PRO A 133 -11.27 -11.97 -12.28
C PRO A 133 -11.42 -10.78 -13.23
N VAL A 134 -10.92 -9.60 -12.86
CA VAL A 134 -10.96 -8.39 -13.71
C VAL A 134 -10.13 -8.55 -14.99
N ALA A 135 -9.14 -9.43 -15.00
CA ALA A 135 -8.25 -9.68 -16.15
C ALA A 135 -8.80 -10.68 -17.18
N GLY A 136 -10.01 -11.22 -16.95
CA GLY A 136 -10.64 -12.26 -17.77
C GLY A 136 -10.36 -13.67 -17.24
N TRP A 137 -11.28 -14.62 -17.52
CA TRP A 137 -11.32 -15.94 -16.87
C TRP A 137 -10.05 -16.78 -17.02
N LEU A 138 -9.43 -16.80 -18.21
CA LEU A 138 -8.23 -17.58 -18.47
C LEU A 138 -7.02 -17.00 -17.72
N VAL A 139 -6.84 -15.67 -17.81
CA VAL A 139 -5.76 -14.96 -17.12
C VAL A 139 -5.94 -15.09 -15.61
N ALA A 140 -7.19 -15.04 -15.13
CA ALA A 140 -7.52 -15.23 -13.73
C ALA A 140 -7.09 -16.62 -13.21
N ARG A 141 -7.42 -17.69 -13.95
CA ARG A 141 -7.03 -19.06 -13.56
C ARG A 141 -5.53 -19.28 -13.56
N VAL A 142 -4.86 -18.85 -14.63
CA VAL A 142 -3.39 -18.99 -14.75
C VAL A 142 -2.68 -18.11 -13.71
N GLY A 143 -3.10 -16.86 -13.56
CA GLY A 143 -2.53 -15.94 -12.56
C GLY A 143 -2.70 -16.46 -11.14
N TRP A 144 -3.89 -16.93 -10.79
CA TRP A 144 -4.15 -17.54 -9.48
C TRP A 144 -3.34 -18.82 -9.25
N TRP A 145 -3.22 -19.69 -10.26
CA TRP A 145 -2.38 -20.88 -10.18
C TRP A 145 -0.91 -20.52 -9.95
N ILE A 146 -0.40 -19.50 -10.67
CA ILE A 146 0.97 -19.02 -10.46
C ILE A 146 1.13 -18.47 -9.04
N GLU A 147 0.24 -17.60 -8.59
CA GLU A 147 0.34 -16.92 -7.28
C GLU A 147 0.16 -17.89 -6.12
N SER A 148 -0.81 -18.82 -6.21
CA SER A 148 -1.18 -19.70 -5.08
C SER A 148 -0.40 -21.00 -5.02
N TRP A 149 0.11 -21.50 -6.15
CA TRP A 149 0.75 -22.82 -6.20
C TRP A 149 2.20 -22.78 -6.67
N LEU A 150 2.49 -22.11 -7.80
CA LEU A 150 3.82 -22.13 -8.39
C LEU A 150 4.80 -21.24 -7.61
N ALA A 151 4.42 -20.00 -7.28
CA ALA A 151 5.29 -19.06 -6.58
C ALA A 151 5.74 -19.58 -5.21
N PRO A 152 4.87 -20.10 -4.32
CA PRO A 152 5.30 -20.67 -3.04
C PRO A 152 6.27 -21.84 -3.20
N ARG A 153 6.13 -22.66 -4.25
CA ARG A 153 7.03 -23.80 -4.50
C ARG A 153 8.40 -23.37 -5.03
N VAL A 154 8.44 -22.48 -6.01
CA VAL A 154 9.71 -21.96 -6.54
C VAL A 154 10.48 -21.20 -5.46
N HIS A 155 9.77 -20.48 -4.60
CA HIS A 155 10.33 -19.68 -3.51
C HIS A 155 10.27 -20.38 -2.15
N SER A 156 10.12 -21.72 -2.10
CA SER A 156 10.01 -22.50 -0.85
C SER A 156 11.17 -22.30 0.14
N HIS A 157 12.33 -21.88 -0.36
CA HIS A 157 13.51 -21.55 0.45
C HIS A 157 13.80 -20.05 0.56
N SER A 158 12.99 -19.20 -0.05
CA SER A 158 13.15 -17.74 0.02
C SER A 158 12.59 -17.19 1.33
N GLN A 159 13.11 -16.06 1.79
CA GLN A 159 12.48 -15.23 2.81
C GLN A 159 11.30 -14.50 2.17
N TYR A 160 10.18 -14.41 2.88
CA TYR A 160 9.05 -13.56 2.49
C TYR A 160 8.99 -12.33 3.37
N VAL A 161 8.57 -11.22 2.77
CA VAL A 161 8.24 -9.97 3.47
C VAL A 161 6.85 -9.54 3.03
N THR A 162 6.04 -9.17 3.99
CA THR A 162 4.71 -8.57 3.75
C THR A 162 4.51 -7.35 4.63
N VAL A 163 3.40 -6.62 4.45
CA VAL A 163 3.16 -5.32 5.08
C VAL A 163 2.20 -5.38 6.26
N SER A 164 1.55 -6.53 6.49
CA SER A 164 0.59 -6.69 7.58
C SER A 164 0.52 -8.14 8.07
N LEU A 165 0.09 -8.32 9.33
CA LEU A 165 -0.13 -9.65 9.90
C LEU A 165 -1.18 -10.46 9.11
N PRO A 166 -2.34 -9.90 8.72
CA PRO A 166 -3.30 -10.64 7.90
C PRO A 166 -2.73 -11.10 6.55
N SER A 167 -1.86 -10.31 5.91
CA SER A 167 -1.19 -10.74 4.68
C SER A 167 -0.18 -11.85 4.94
N ALA A 168 0.45 -11.89 6.13
CA ALA A 168 1.32 -12.99 6.53
C ALA A 168 0.50 -14.29 6.73
N ASP A 169 -0.67 -14.20 7.37
CA ASP A 169 -1.59 -15.33 7.54
C ASP A 169 -2.08 -15.87 6.18
N GLU A 170 -2.39 -14.99 5.24
CA GLU A 170 -2.77 -15.40 3.87
C GLU A 170 -1.62 -16.14 3.15
N LEU A 171 -0.39 -15.65 3.27
CA LEU A 171 0.79 -16.33 2.70
C LEU A 171 1.01 -17.71 3.34
N ALA A 172 0.88 -17.82 4.65
CA ALA A 172 0.95 -19.09 5.36
C ALA A 172 -0.13 -20.08 4.88
N GLY A 173 -1.36 -19.57 4.64
CA GLY A 173 -2.46 -20.34 4.05
C GLY A 173 -2.19 -20.84 2.62
N LEU A 174 -1.27 -20.22 1.89
CA LEU A 174 -0.79 -20.67 0.58
C LEU A 174 0.41 -21.66 0.67
N GLY A 175 0.81 -22.04 1.90
CA GLY A 175 1.88 -23.00 2.14
C GLY A 175 3.27 -22.39 2.27
N VAL A 176 3.38 -21.07 2.45
CA VAL A 176 4.65 -20.43 2.83
C VAL A 176 4.92 -20.72 4.32
N ASP A 177 6.13 -21.19 4.63
CA ASP A 177 6.56 -21.45 6.02
C ASP A 177 6.48 -20.17 6.86
N PRO A 178 5.64 -20.11 7.93
CA PRO A 178 5.52 -18.93 8.78
C PRO A 178 6.85 -18.43 9.38
N ALA A 179 7.81 -19.34 9.62
CA ALA A 179 9.14 -18.98 10.11
C ALA A 179 9.98 -18.18 9.10
N ARG A 180 9.47 -18.00 7.89
CA ARG A 180 10.09 -17.22 6.79
C ARG A 180 9.27 -16.03 6.36
N ILE A 181 8.24 -15.64 7.12
CA ILE A 181 7.38 -14.51 6.79
C ILE A 181 7.66 -13.39 7.80
N ALA A 182 8.37 -12.38 7.36
CA ALA A 182 8.56 -11.14 8.11
C ALA A 182 7.50 -10.11 7.72
N VAL A 183 7.02 -9.34 8.68
CA VAL A 183 6.11 -8.23 8.47
C VAL A 183 6.89 -6.92 8.63
N VAL A 184 7.06 -6.19 7.53
CA VAL A 184 7.67 -4.86 7.51
C VAL A 184 6.59 -3.87 7.09
N ARG A 185 6.06 -3.15 8.06
CA ARG A 185 4.92 -2.24 7.86
C ARG A 185 5.28 -1.06 6.98
N ASN A 186 4.26 -0.48 6.35
CA ASN A 186 4.42 0.74 5.57
C ASN A 186 4.85 1.91 6.46
N GLY A 187 5.71 2.76 5.91
CA GLY A 187 5.94 4.08 6.45
C GLY A 187 4.82 5.05 6.08
N LEU A 188 4.94 6.25 6.58
CA LEU A 188 4.04 7.37 6.30
C LEU A 188 4.89 8.61 6.02
N ASP A 189 4.49 9.38 5.00
CA ASP A 189 5.16 10.63 4.69
C ASP A 189 4.82 11.70 5.74
N PRO A 190 5.74 12.61 6.05
CA PRO A 190 5.40 13.76 6.86
C PRO A 190 4.37 14.64 6.16
N LEU A 191 3.62 15.43 6.91
CA LEU A 191 2.71 16.39 6.33
C LEU A 191 3.46 17.37 5.42
N PRO A 192 2.87 17.76 4.27
CA PRO A 192 3.48 18.75 3.39
C PRO A 192 3.71 20.10 4.11
N ALA A 193 4.73 20.83 3.68
CA ALA A 193 5.01 22.15 4.23
C ALA A 193 3.78 23.07 4.12
N GLY A 194 3.46 23.78 5.20
CA GLY A 194 2.30 24.67 5.29
C GLY A 194 0.96 23.96 5.51
N VAL A 195 0.94 22.64 5.69
CA VAL A 195 -0.26 21.90 6.05
C VAL A 195 -0.21 21.54 7.53
N SER A 196 -1.21 21.99 8.28
CA SER A 196 -1.38 21.65 9.69
C SER A 196 -2.21 20.37 9.86
N PRO A 197 -2.02 19.61 10.94
CA PRO A 197 -2.93 18.53 11.31
C PRO A 197 -4.37 19.03 11.44
N GLY A 198 -5.32 18.16 11.13
CA GLY A 198 -6.75 18.46 11.31
C GLY A 198 -7.13 18.71 12.77
N GLY A 199 -8.18 19.47 12.98
CA GLY A 199 -8.70 19.81 14.30
C GLY A 199 -10.07 20.49 14.21
N PRO A 200 -10.64 20.96 15.35
CA PRO A 200 -11.96 21.61 15.36
C PRO A 200 -12.08 22.80 14.38
N ALA A 201 -11.03 23.61 14.28
CA ALA A 201 -11.01 24.78 13.39
C ALA A 201 -11.09 24.40 11.90
N THR A 202 -10.45 23.31 11.48
CA THR A 202 -10.49 22.82 10.09
C THR A 202 -11.83 22.19 9.72
N ARG A 203 -12.63 21.78 10.73
CA ARG A 203 -13.95 21.13 10.60
C ARG A 203 -15.12 22.10 10.77
N ALA A 204 -14.87 23.41 10.92
CA ALA A 204 -15.90 24.41 11.16
C ALA A 204 -16.91 24.55 9.99
N GLY A 205 -16.61 24.07 8.81
CA GLY A 205 -17.48 24.10 7.62
C GLY A 205 -18.62 23.07 7.59
N GLY A 206 -18.84 22.33 8.68
CA GLY A 206 -19.85 21.28 8.75
C GLY A 206 -19.27 19.86 8.60
N PRO A 207 -20.11 18.82 8.81
CA PRO A 207 -19.64 17.44 8.76
C PRO A 207 -19.31 17.01 7.31
N ARG A 208 -18.14 16.40 7.14
CA ARG A 208 -17.65 15.89 5.86
C ARG A 208 -17.16 14.46 6.01
N LEU A 209 -17.54 13.63 5.06
CA LEU A 209 -16.96 12.31 4.86
C LEU A 209 -15.87 12.40 3.80
N VAL A 210 -14.89 11.51 3.84
CA VAL A 210 -13.86 11.44 2.81
C VAL A 210 -13.57 10.00 2.42
N VAL A 211 -13.39 9.77 1.12
CA VAL A 211 -12.80 8.55 0.54
C VAL A 211 -11.51 8.95 -0.15
N LEU A 212 -10.43 8.23 0.13
CA LEU A 212 -9.14 8.40 -0.54
C LEU A 212 -8.71 7.07 -1.15
N SER A 213 -8.83 6.91 -2.47
CA SER A 213 -8.45 5.67 -3.13
C SER A 213 -8.26 5.85 -4.64
N ARG A 214 -7.64 4.85 -5.28
CA ARG A 214 -7.79 4.67 -6.72
C ARG A 214 -9.23 4.28 -7.03
N LEU A 215 -9.84 4.89 -8.03
CA LEU A 215 -11.24 4.61 -8.40
C LEU A 215 -11.29 3.39 -9.33
N VAL A 216 -11.36 2.22 -8.71
CA VAL A 216 -11.43 0.90 -9.35
C VAL A 216 -12.42 0.00 -8.59
N PRO A 217 -13.05 -1.02 -9.23
CA PRO A 217 -14.18 -1.75 -8.66
C PRO A 217 -13.98 -2.30 -7.25
N HIS A 218 -12.81 -2.88 -6.96
CA HIS A 218 -12.55 -3.50 -5.65
C HIS A 218 -12.41 -2.49 -4.49
N LYS A 219 -12.43 -1.19 -4.77
CA LYS A 219 -12.46 -0.13 -3.75
C LYS A 219 -13.88 0.20 -3.29
N HIS A 220 -14.90 -0.26 -4.02
CA HIS A 220 -16.32 -0.18 -3.66
C HIS A 220 -16.76 1.22 -3.17
N VAL A 221 -16.36 2.28 -3.89
CA VAL A 221 -16.72 3.66 -3.54
C VAL A 221 -18.23 3.88 -3.61
N GLU A 222 -18.95 3.06 -4.36
CA GLU A 222 -20.41 2.98 -4.40
C GLU A 222 -21.02 2.85 -2.99
N ASP A 223 -20.42 2.00 -2.13
CA ASP A 223 -20.91 1.81 -0.77
C ASP A 223 -20.82 3.10 0.06
N ALA A 224 -19.81 3.95 -0.17
CA ALA A 224 -19.70 5.26 0.48
C ALA A 224 -20.77 6.24 -0.03
N LEU A 225 -21.18 6.15 -1.31
CA LEU A 225 -22.28 6.93 -1.87
C LEU A 225 -23.63 6.49 -1.27
N ASP A 226 -23.82 5.19 -1.07
CA ASP A 226 -25.02 4.64 -0.41
C ASP A 226 -25.09 5.10 1.05
N VAL A 227 -23.96 5.05 1.80
CA VAL A 227 -23.85 5.58 3.18
C VAL A 227 -24.25 7.07 3.22
N LEU A 228 -23.71 7.87 2.31
CA LEU A 228 -24.05 9.29 2.21
C LEU A 228 -25.54 9.49 1.97
N THR A 229 -26.13 8.76 1.02
CA THR A 229 -27.54 8.86 0.66
C THR A 229 -28.44 8.64 1.88
N VAL A 230 -28.15 7.60 2.69
CA VAL A 230 -28.92 7.32 3.90
C VAL A 230 -28.72 8.41 4.96
N LEU A 231 -27.47 8.86 5.16
CA LEU A 231 -27.16 9.81 6.24
C LEU A 231 -27.65 11.23 5.95
N ARG A 232 -27.75 11.64 4.69
CA ARG A 232 -28.26 12.98 4.34
C ARG A 232 -29.71 13.21 4.76
N ALA A 233 -30.50 12.18 4.95
CA ALA A 233 -31.85 12.32 5.52
C ALA A 233 -31.84 12.94 6.94
N ARG A 234 -30.78 12.69 7.70
CA ARG A 234 -30.58 13.23 9.07
C ARG A 234 -29.60 14.39 9.14
N HIS A 235 -28.68 14.45 8.17
CA HIS A 235 -27.63 15.47 8.07
C HIS A 235 -27.68 16.12 6.67
N PRO A 236 -28.63 17.00 6.36
CA PRO A 236 -28.84 17.55 5.02
C PRO A 236 -27.59 18.26 4.44
N GLY A 237 -26.73 18.82 5.33
CA GLY A 237 -25.47 19.47 4.96
C GLY A 237 -24.25 18.54 4.85
N LEU A 238 -24.44 17.21 4.99
CA LEU A 238 -23.33 16.26 4.89
C LEU A 238 -22.81 16.17 3.47
N VAL A 239 -21.48 16.25 3.32
CA VAL A 239 -20.77 16.17 2.03
C VAL A 239 -19.80 15.01 2.05
N LEU A 240 -19.68 14.31 0.91
CA LEU A 240 -18.65 13.31 0.67
C LEU A 240 -17.60 13.85 -0.31
N ASP A 241 -16.35 13.91 0.14
CA ASP A 241 -15.20 14.19 -0.69
C ASP A 241 -14.61 12.86 -1.22
N VAL A 242 -14.51 12.72 -2.54
CA VAL A 242 -13.89 11.56 -3.19
C VAL A 242 -12.58 12.00 -3.82
N ILE A 243 -11.46 11.60 -3.20
CA ILE A 243 -10.10 11.91 -3.66
C ILE A 243 -9.53 10.70 -4.39
N GLY A 244 -9.05 10.93 -5.60
CA GLY A 244 -8.41 9.94 -6.44
C GLY A 244 -9.01 9.84 -7.83
N SER A 245 -8.37 9.04 -8.67
CA SER A 245 -8.78 8.83 -10.05
C SER A 245 -8.67 7.35 -10.43
N GLY A 246 -9.31 6.97 -11.51
CA GLY A 246 -9.27 5.62 -12.03
C GLY A 246 -10.25 5.43 -13.18
N TRP A 247 -10.15 4.28 -13.84
CA TRP A 247 -11.01 3.97 -14.99
C TRP A 247 -12.49 3.72 -14.61
N TRP A 248 -12.78 3.67 -13.31
CA TRP A 248 -14.13 3.52 -12.75
C TRP A 248 -14.80 4.86 -12.40
N SER A 249 -14.11 5.99 -12.62
CA SER A 249 -14.55 7.33 -12.20
C SER A 249 -15.90 7.73 -12.80
N ASP A 250 -16.10 7.49 -14.09
CA ASP A 250 -17.34 7.88 -14.77
C ASP A 250 -18.53 7.06 -14.26
N ARG A 251 -18.29 5.76 -14.02
CA ARG A 251 -19.31 4.88 -13.45
C ARG A 251 -19.75 5.33 -12.05
N LEU A 252 -18.82 5.81 -11.22
CA LEU A 252 -19.16 6.33 -9.90
C LEU A 252 -19.97 7.63 -9.98
N ARG A 253 -19.66 8.50 -10.94
CA ARG A 253 -20.46 9.72 -11.18
C ARG A 253 -21.88 9.40 -11.64
N GLU A 254 -22.01 8.45 -12.57
CA GLU A 254 -23.33 7.94 -13.02
C GLU A 254 -24.11 7.34 -11.84
N TYR A 255 -23.44 6.55 -10.99
CA TYR A 255 -24.06 5.95 -9.80
C TYR A 255 -24.54 7.03 -8.82
N ALA A 256 -23.71 8.03 -8.50
CA ALA A 256 -24.09 9.15 -7.64
C ALA A 256 -25.29 9.92 -8.18
N ALA A 257 -25.31 10.21 -9.50
CA ALA A 257 -26.44 10.85 -10.15
C ALA A 257 -27.73 10.00 -10.07
N GLY A 258 -27.62 8.66 -10.24
CA GLY A 258 -28.73 7.72 -10.06
C GLY A 258 -29.31 7.70 -8.65
N LEU A 259 -28.50 8.02 -7.63
CA LEU A 259 -28.93 8.18 -6.24
C LEU A 259 -29.50 9.59 -5.94
N GLY A 260 -29.53 10.49 -6.92
CA GLY A 260 -29.96 11.87 -6.72
C GLY A 260 -28.97 12.74 -5.96
N LEU A 261 -27.70 12.34 -5.89
CA LEU A 261 -26.64 13.08 -5.24
C LEU A 261 -26.07 14.16 -6.21
N ASP A 262 -26.25 15.41 -5.87
CA ASP A 262 -25.76 16.56 -6.63
C ASP A 262 -24.30 16.96 -6.27
N ALA A 263 -23.76 17.96 -6.94
CA ALA A 263 -22.42 18.48 -6.68
C ALA A 263 -22.27 19.11 -5.29
N GLY A 264 -23.36 19.44 -4.61
CA GLY A 264 -23.36 19.90 -3.21
C GLY A 264 -23.28 18.74 -2.22
N ALA A 265 -23.63 17.52 -2.64
CA ALA A 265 -23.57 16.33 -1.81
C ALA A 265 -22.24 15.55 -1.99
N VAL A 266 -21.75 15.43 -3.22
CA VAL A 266 -20.53 14.67 -3.54
C VAL A 266 -19.57 15.53 -4.37
N VAL A 267 -18.33 15.62 -3.90
CA VAL A 267 -17.27 16.34 -4.62
C VAL A 267 -16.21 15.33 -5.08
N PHE A 268 -16.13 15.08 -6.39
CA PHE A 268 -15.11 14.24 -7.00
C PHE A 268 -13.88 15.11 -7.35
N HIS A 269 -12.85 15.07 -6.53
CA HIS A 269 -11.66 15.90 -6.69
C HIS A 269 -10.70 15.41 -7.78
N GLY A 270 -10.83 14.15 -8.21
CA GLY A 270 -9.85 13.54 -9.09
C GLY A 270 -8.50 13.33 -8.40
N HIS A 271 -7.43 13.31 -9.18
CA HIS A 271 -6.06 13.28 -8.65
C HIS A 271 -5.66 14.70 -8.27
N VAL A 272 -5.28 14.91 -7.02
CA VAL A 272 -4.85 16.18 -6.47
C VAL A 272 -3.41 16.09 -5.96
N ASP A 273 -2.75 17.24 -5.78
CA ASP A 273 -1.45 17.31 -5.14
C ASP A 273 -1.51 16.94 -3.63
N GLU A 274 -0.36 16.61 -3.06
CA GLU A 274 -0.26 16.20 -1.65
C GLU A 274 -0.82 17.25 -0.68
N ALA A 275 -0.54 18.55 -0.91
CA ALA A 275 -1.00 19.60 -0.01
C ALA A 275 -2.54 19.75 -0.06
N THR A 276 -3.14 19.64 -1.23
CA THR A 276 -4.60 19.64 -1.42
C THR A 276 -5.24 18.41 -0.80
N LYS A 277 -4.67 17.21 -1.02
CA LYS A 277 -5.12 15.97 -0.39
C LYS A 277 -5.18 16.11 1.13
N HIS A 278 -4.09 16.57 1.74
CA HIS A 278 -4.03 16.69 3.20
C HIS A 278 -4.93 17.80 3.75
N ARG A 279 -5.19 18.89 3.00
CA ARG A 279 -6.20 19.89 3.40
C ARG A 279 -7.61 19.32 3.42
N ILE A 280 -7.98 18.50 2.44
CA ILE A 280 -9.29 17.84 2.40
C ILE A 280 -9.41 16.84 3.56
N LEU A 281 -8.37 16.02 3.79
CA LEU A 281 -8.35 15.08 4.92
C LEU A 281 -8.48 15.81 6.27
N ALA A 282 -7.79 16.96 6.43
CA ALA A 282 -7.87 17.76 7.66
C ALA A 282 -9.27 18.31 7.96
N ALA A 283 -10.08 18.57 6.92
CA ALA A 283 -11.45 19.05 7.04
C ALA A 283 -12.48 17.91 7.27
N ALA A 284 -12.09 16.65 7.06
CA ALA A 284 -12.99 15.52 7.18
C ALA A 284 -13.34 15.19 8.64
N SER A 285 -14.56 14.72 8.85
CA SER A 285 -15.05 14.19 10.14
C SER A 285 -14.79 12.70 10.26
N VAL A 286 -15.02 11.94 9.16
CA VAL A 286 -14.85 10.48 9.10
C VAL A 286 -14.28 10.09 7.73
N HIS A 287 -13.30 9.21 7.74
CA HIS A 287 -12.78 8.56 6.55
C HIS A 287 -13.52 7.24 6.31
N LEU A 288 -14.02 7.02 5.11
CA LEU A 288 -14.67 5.78 4.70
C LEU A 288 -13.73 4.95 3.82
N MET A 289 -13.54 3.68 4.20
CA MET A 289 -12.71 2.73 3.47
C MET A 289 -13.54 1.47 3.12
N PRO A 290 -14.43 1.56 2.11
CA PRO A 290 -15.32 0.46 1.75
C PRO A 290 -14.64 -0.62 0.89
N SER A 291 -13.32 -0.65 0.87
CA SER A 291 -12.53 -1.59 0.07
C SER A 291 -12.80 -3.04 0.45
N ARG A 292 -12.90 -3.92 -0.55
CA ARG A 292 -12.99 -5.38 -0.32
C ARG A 292 -11.65 -6.00 0.04
N LYS A 293 -10.56 -5.43 -0.44
CA LYS A 293 -9.21 -5.94 -0.21
C LYS A 293 -8.22 -4.81 0.01
N GLU A 294 -7.45 -4.92 1.08
CA GLU A 294 -6.31 -4.06 1.39
C GLU A 294 -5.14 -4.90 1.90
N GLY A 295 -3.93 -4.52 1.55
CA GLY A 295 -2.73 -5.06 2.19
C GLY A 295 -2.42 -4.37 3.51
N TRP A 296 -2.61 -3.05 3.56
CA TRP A 296 -2.49 -2.18 4.74
C TRP A 296 -3.56 -1.11 4.76
N GLY A 297 -3.72 -0.36 3.66
CA GLY A 297 -4.59 0.81 3.57
C GLY A 297 -3.85 2.09 3.97
N LEU A 298 -2.91 2.57 3.14
CA LEU A 298 -2.16 3.81 3.41
C LEU A 298 -3.08 5.00 3.69
N ALA A 299 -4.23 5.08 3.01
CA ALA A 299 -5.22 6.13 3.22
C ALA A 299 -5.76 6.19 4.66
N VAL A 300 -5.81 5.05 5.38
CA VAL A 300 -6.14 5.01 6.81
C VAL A 300 -5.10 5.79 7.61
N SER A 301 -3.82 5.53 7.34
CA SER A 301 -2.71 6.21 8.02
C SER A 301 -2.64 7.70 7.67
N GLU A 302 -2.93 8.07 6.42
CA GLU A 302 -2.96 9.46 5.95
C GLU A 302 -4.14 10.24 6.61
N ALA A 303 -5.32 9.64 6.72
CA ALA A 303 -6.44 10.24 7.46
C ALA A 303 -6.14 10.37 8.96
N ALA A 304 -5.50 9.35 9.52
CA ALA A 304 -5.11 9.32 10.93
C ALA A 304 -4.13 10.43 11.32
N GLN A 305 -3.24 10.90 10.41
CA GLN A 305 -2.37 12.07 10.66
C GLN A 305 -3.18 13.32 11.03
N HIS A 306 -4.40 13.43 10.52
CA HIS A 306 -5.31 14.53 10.78
C HIS A 306 -6.27 14.26 11.94
N GLY A 307 -6.12 13.14 12.66
CA GLY A 307 -7.05 12.73 13.69
C GLY A 307 -8.44 12.44 13.13
N VAL A 308 -8.52 11.88 11.94
CA VAL A 308 -9.77 11.45 11.29
C VAL A 308 -9.90 9.94 11.46
N PRO A 309 -10.87 9.46 12.22
CA PRO A 309 -11.10 8.04 12.40
C PRO A 309 -11.60 7.41 11.09
N THR A 310 -11.24 6.16 10.85
CA THR A 310 -11.67 5.41 9.67
C THR A 310 -12.78 4.43 10.02
N VAL A 311 -13.82 4.39 9.20
CA VAL A 311 -14.79 3.28 9.16
C VAL A 311 -14.48 2.43 7.95
N GLY A 312 -14.21 1.15 8.16
CA GLY A 312 -13.81 0.22 7.10
C GLY A 312 -14.46 -1.16 7.26
N TYR A 313 -14.18 -2.07 6.33
CA TYR A 313 -14.73 -3.42 6.37
C TYR A 313 -13.78 -4.44 7.01
N HIS A 314 -14.33 -5.30 7.86
CA HIS A 314 -13.62 -6.42 8.51
C HIS A 314 -12.97 -7.38 7.50
N HIS A 315 -13.66 -7.66 6.40
CA HIS A 315 -13.17 -8.59 5.39
C HIS A 315 -11.99 -8.05 4.57
N ALA A 316 -11.75 -6.74 4.54
CA ALA A 316 -10.54 -6.15 3.97
C ALA A 316 -9.37 -6.36 4.93
N ALA A 317 -8.81 -7.55 4.92
CA ALA A 317 -7.96 -8.10 5.96
C ALA A 317 -6.85 -7.16 6.47
N GLY A 318 -6.17 -6.42 5.58
CA GLY A 318 -5.13 -5.45 5.98
C GLY A 318 -5.63 -4.32 6.87
N LEU A 319 -6.93 -3.99 6.83
CA LEU A 319 -7.52 -2.99 7.72
C LEU A 319 -7.52 -3.44 9.19
N ARG A 320 -7.53 -4.73 9.46
CA ARG A 320 -7.44 -5.28 10.82
C ARG A 320 -6.07 -5.08 11.49
N ASP A 321 -5.05 -4.66 10.73
CA ASP A 321 -3.73 -4.29 11.26
C ASP A 321 -3.54 -2.76 11.26
N SER A 322 -4.12 -2.04 10.29
CA SER A 322 -4.04 -0.58 10.24
C SER A 322 -5.05 0.12 11.15
N ILE A 323 -6.18 -0.54 11.49
CA ILE A 323 -7.22 -0.03 12.39
C ILE A 323 -7.28 -0.92 13.64
N ASP A 324 -7.14 -0.32 14.82
CA ASP A 324 -7.48 -0.96 16.09
C ASP A 324 -8.97 -0.70 16.30
N ASP A 325 -9.79 -1.75 16.10
CA ASP A 325 -11.24 -1.67 16.09
C ASP A 325 -11.79 -1.18 17.43
N GLY A 326 -12.64 -0.16 17.38
CA GLY A 326 -13.19 0.53 18.57
C GLY A 326 -12.23 1.54 19.22
N GLU A 327 -10.94 1.59 18.83
CA GLU A 327 -9.94 2.51 19.40
C GLU A 327 -9.49 3.57 18.39
N THR A 328 -9.04 3.17 17.19
CA THR A 328 -8.53 4.10 16.16
C THR A 328 -9.47 4.26 14.98
N GLY A 329 -10.54 3.48 14.94
CA GLY A 329 -11.55 3.42 13.89
C GLY A 329 -12.55 2.32 14.20
N ILE A 330 -13.47 2.08 13.28
CA ILE A 330 -14.51 1.05 13.44
C ILE A 330 -14.48 0.13 12.22
N LEU A 331 -14.40 -1.17 12.48
CA LEU A 331 -14.52 -2.20 11.46
C LEU A 331 -15.95 -2.75 11.45
N THR A 332 -16.54 -2.87 10.26
CA THR A 332 -17.94 -3.22 10.08
C THR A 332 -18.12 -4.26 8.98
N ASP A 333 -19.35 -4.77 8.87
CA ASP A 333 -19.75 -5.65 7.78
C ASP A 333 -20.84 -4.97 6.93
N GLY A 334 -20.53 -4.73 5.65
CA GLY A 334 -21.45 -4.18 4.67
C GLY A 334 -21.87 -2.72 4.91
N VAL A 335 -22.68 -2.21 3.98
CA VAL A 335 -23.12 -0.82 3.94
C VAL A 335 -23.93 -0.41 5.18
N ALA A 336 -24.80 -1.28 5.67
CA ALA A 336 -25.62 -0.99 6.86
C ALA A 336 -24.77 -0.78 8.11
N GLY A 337 -23.76 -1.65 8.33
CA GLY A 337 -22.82 -1.50 9.43
C GLY A 337 -21.97 -0.24 9.30
N MET A 338 -21.47 0.07 8.09
CA MET A 338 -20.72 1.30 7.81
C MET A 338 -21.58 2.54 8.05
N THR A 339 -22.85 2.54 7.64
CA THR A 339 -23.80 3.61 7.88
C THR A 339 -24.00 3.85 9.39
N ALA A 340 -24.25 2.80 10.15
CA ALA A 340 -24.47 2.90 11.60
C ALA A 340 -23.22 3.41 12.34
N ALA A 341 -22.04 2.91 11.99
CA ALA A 341 -20.78 3.35 12.56
C ALA A 341 -20.47 4.82 12.23
N THR A 342 -20.73 5.24 10.99
CA THR A 342 -20.54 6.63 10.55
C THR A 342 -21.50 7.55 11.27
N GLU A 343 -22.78 7.19 11.37
CA GLU A 343 -23.79 7.95 12.13
C GLU A 343 -23.36 8.14 13.58
N ARG A 344 -22.88 7.07 14.23
CA ARG A 344 -22.39 7.13 15.62
C ARG A 344 -21.26 8.15 15.80
N LEU A 345 -20.31 8.20 14.85
CA LEU A 345 -19.20 9.16 14.90
C LEU A 345 -19.63 10.59 14.57
N LEU A 346 -20.67 10.78 13.76
CA LEU A 346 -21.25 12.10 13.48
C LEU A 346 -22.07 12.62 14.67
N ALA A 347 -22.82 11.75 15.34
CA ALA A 347 -23.68 12.08 16.47
C ALA A 347 -22.91 12.30 17.78
N ASP A 348 -21.72 11.69 17.96
CA ASP A 348 -20.87 11.84 19.15
C ASP A 348 -19.49 12.43 18.79
N PRO A 349 -19.36 13.78 18.75
CA PRO A 349 -18.07 14.43 18.51
C PRO A 349 -16.98 14.03 19.52
N GLY A 350 -17.35 13.77 20.78
CA GLY A 350 -16.39 13.35 21.80
C GLY A 350 -15.80 11.97 21.53
N LEU A 351 -16.62 11.00 21.10
CA LEU A 351 -16.14 9.69 20.65
C LEU A 351 -15.24 9.83 19.42
N ARG A 352 -15.69 10.58 18.40
CA ARG A 352 -14.95 10.83 17.19
C ARG A 352 -13.56 11.42 17.46
N ASP A 353 -13.48 12.43 18.33
CA ASP A 353 -12.23 13.13 18.63
C ASP A 353 -11.28 12.24 19.46
N ARG A 354 -11.78 11.46 20.43
CA ARG A 354 -10.97 10.46 21.15
C ARG A 354 -10.38 9.41 20.20
N MET A 355 -11.21 8.88 19.32
CA MET A 355 -10.80 7.87 18.33
C MET A 355 -9.81 8.43 17.31
N GLY A 356 -10.06 9.67 16.85
CA GLY A 356 -9.15 10.39 15.97
C GLY A 356 -7.78 10.64 16.59
N GLU A 357 -7.73 11.00 17.87
CA GLU A 357 -6.47 11.21 18.60
C GLU A 357 -5.71 9.89 18.81
N ALA A 358 -6.40 8.78 19.08
CA ALA A 358 -5.79 7.46 19.13
C ALA A 358 -5.22 7.07 17.75
N ALA A 359 -5.97 7.34 16.67
CA ALA A 359 -5.50 7.11 15.30
C ALA A 359 -4.24 7.94 14.98
N ARG A 360 -4.20 9.21 15.39
CA ARG A 360 -3.04 10.09 15.21
C ARG A 360 -1.81 9.56 15.94
N ARG A 361 -1.95 9.10 17.17
CA ARG A 361 -0.84 8.48 17.93
C ARG A 361 -0.31 7.24 17.24
N LYS A 362 -1.20 6.39 16.69
CA LYS A 362 -0.79 5.21 15.92
C LYS A 362 -0.03 5.61 14.65
N ALA A 363 -0.53 6.57 13.90
CA ALA A 363 0.10 7.09 12.67
C ALA A 363 1.48 7.71 12.94
N ALA A 364 1.66 8.40 14.06
CA ALA A 364 2.95 8.99 14.45
C ALA A 364 4.08 7.96 14.65
N GLY A 365 3.73 6.69 14.88
CA GLY A 365 4.69 5.58 14.96
C GLY A 365 5.14 5.03 13.61
N LEU A 366 4.57 5.53 12.49
CA LEU A 366 4.89 5.07 11.14
C LEU A 366 5.83 6.05 10.44
N SER A 367 6.94 5.55 9.91
CA SER A 367 7.87 6.37 9.12
C SER A 367 8.62 5.53 8.08
N TRP A 368 8.93 6.12 6.94
CA TRP A 368 9.71 5.43 5.90
C TRP A 368 11.14 5.08 6.34
N PRO A 369 11.85 5.90 7.15
CA PRO A 369 13.13 5.50 7.72
C PRO A 369 13.04 4.22 8.58
N ALA A 370 11.99 4.07 9.39
CA ALA A 370 11.78 2.86 10.18
C ALA A 370 11.51 1.63 9.29
N THR A 371 10.68 1.81 8.23
CA THR A 371 10.44 0.77 7.22
C THR A 371 11.73 0.35 6.51
N GLY A 372 12.56 1.33 6.11
CA GLY A 372 13.86 1.08 5.47
C GLY A 372 14.81 0.30 6.37
N SER A 373 14.90 0.69 7.65
CA SER A 373 15.72 0.01 8.66
C SER A 373 15.25 -1.43 8.92
N ALA A 374 13.93 -1.64 9.05
CA ALA A 374 13.35 -2.97 9.21
C ALA A 374 13.63 -3.87 8.00
N MET A 375 13.50 -3.34 6.78
CA MET A 375 13.85 -4.08 5.57
C MET A 375 15.36 -4.39 5.54
N ALA A 376 16.23 -3.46 5.89
CA ALA A 376 17.67 -3.68 5.96
C ALA A 376 18.02 -4.81 6.93
N GLU A 377 17.37 -4.88 8.10
CA GLU A 377 17.52 -5.96 9.07
C GLU A 377 17.19 -7.33 8.46
N VAL A 378 16.06 -7.44 7.74
CA VAL A 378 15.68 -8.66 7.02
C VAL A 378 16.73 -9.02 5.96
N LEU A 379 17.19 -8.06 5.16
CA LEU A 379 18.16 -8.32 4.10
C LEU A 379 19.52 -8.77 4.66
N VAL A 380 19.97 -8.17 5.75
CA VAL A 380 21.22 -8.58 6.46
C VAL A 380 21.08 -10.01 6.96
N ALA A 381 19.99 -10.32 7.68
CA ALA A 381 19.75 -11.67 8.19
C ALA A 381 19.79 -12.71 7.06
N VAL A 382 19.15 -12.41 5.93
CA VAL A 382 19.09 -13.31 4.77
C VAL A 382 20.46 -13.51 4.12
N THR A 383 21.29 -12.47 4.04
CA THR A 383 22.66 -12.59 3.52
C THR A 383 23.59 -13.39 4.43
N GLU A 384 23.29 -13.43 5.71
CA GLU A 384 23.98 -14.26 6.72
C GLU A 384 23.39 -15.70 6.84
N GLY A 385 22.45 -16.05 5.97
CA GLY A 385 21.80 -17.37 5.99
C GLY A 385 20.77 -17.56 7.12
N ARG A 386 20.41 -16.47 7.81
CA ARG A 386 19.37 -16.47 8.86
C ARG A 386 17.99 -16.22 8.29
N ARG A 387 16.96 -16.59 9.03
CA ARG A 387 15.55 -16.32 8.72
C ARG A 387 15.00 -15.30 9.69
N THR A 388 13.99 -14.56 9.24
CA THR A 388 13.23 -13.62 10.05
C THR A 388 11.75 -13.90 9.94
N SER A 389 11.00 -13.70 11.02
CA SER A 389 9.56 -13.89 11.05
C SER A 389 8.89 -12.91 12.02
N GLY A 390 7.58 -12.72 11.85
CA GLY A 390 6.83 -11.76 12.67
C GLY A 390 7.10 -10.30 12.29
N VAL A 391 6.69 -9.38 13.15
CA VAL A 391 6.84 -7.92 12.92
C VAL A 391 8.28 -7.49 13.19
N ILE A 392 8.92 -6.87 12.21
CA ILE A 392 10.28 -6.34 12.27
C ILE A 392 10.21 -4.81 12.39
N GLY A 393 11.03 -4.23 13.28
CA GLY A 393 11.23 -2.78 13.34
C GLY A 393 10.05 -1.95 13.82
N GLY A 394 9.19 -2.46 14.70
CA GLY A 394 8.07 -1.70 15.26
C GLY A 394 7.80 -2.07 16.72
N ALA A 395 7.12 -1.21 17.47
CA ALA A 395 6.54 -1.62 18.75
C ALA A 395 5.66 -2.86 18.50
N GLN A 396 5.93 -3.94 19.22
CA GLN A 396 5.10 -5.15 19.13
C GLN A 396 3.65 -4.79 19.43
N PRO A 397 2.68 -5.31 18.67
CA PRO A 397 1.28 -5.12 19.02
C PRO A 397 1.07 -5.65 20.44
N ARG A 398 0.33 -4.89 21.25
CA ARG A 398 -0.08 -5.38 22.57
C ARG A 398 -0.79 -6.72 22.37
N PRO A 399 -0.50 -7.73 23.21
CA PRO A 399 -1.20 -9.01 23.13
C PRO A 399 -2.71 -8.75 23.20
N ARG A 400 -3.44 -9.30 22.23
CA ARG A 400 -4.91 -9.23 22.24
C ARG A 400 -5.40 -9.86 23.54
N ALA A 401 -6.24 -9.13 24.28
CA ALA A 401 -6.96 -9.74 25.38
C ALA A 401 -7.74 -10.95 24.86
N PRO A 402 -7.77 -12.09 25.57
CA PRO A 402 -8.57 -13.23 25.19
C PRO A 402 -10.05 -12.81 25.14
N ARG A 403 -10.75 -13.25 24.09
CA ARG A 403 -12.19 -13.06 23.90
C ARG A 403 -12.97 -13.93 24.90
#